data_0d179fc8c7f5ddd54f6920647165a101
#
_entry.id   0d179fc8c7f5ddd54f6920647165a101
#
_cell.length_a   1.000
_cell.length_b   1.000
_cell.length_c   1.000
_cell.angle_alpha   90.00
_cell.angle_beta   90.00
_cell.angle_gamma   90.00
#
_symmetry.space_group_name_H-M   'P 1'
#
loop_
_entity.id
_entity.type
_entity.pdbx_description
1 polymer ?
#
loop_
_entity_poly.entity_id
_entity_poly.type
_entity_poly.pdbx_seq_one_letter_code
_entity_poly.pdbx_strand_id
1 'polypeptide(L)'
;KHFGFTEYGKEQGIDFHRYTEFSGSMDKETRKKNLADFNHIKNKDGSRIRFILISPAGSEGISLKNVRQVHVMEPYWHEVRIKQLIGRAVRACSHADIPIDDRFVDVFRYNAVINENHITTDQVMQEAAMAKENLIESFLKTVKEIAVDCELFKEANMQDAKYSCFKFNEKSYFDQYVGPAYKDDVYYDKKINNGLNSVNSIVSNVKVHKIKYVKLENNKLSQPLDCWYNPISGTVYDFELKYPFAKVKINSDGIPDKIDAKTYLIDNVIIIPKVRLN
;
A
#
# COMPACT_ATOMS: atom_id res chain seq x y z
N LYS A 1 -14.25 -27.95 9.01
CA LYS A 1 -15.43 -28.80 9.38
C LYS A 1 -15.85 -28.62 10.83
N HIS A 2 -14.91 -28.52 11.77
CA HIS A 2 -15.22 -28.47 13.22
C HIS A 2 -15.99 -27.21 13.67
N PHE A 3 -15.89 -26.11 12.93
CA PHE A 3 -16.54 -24.83 13.20
C PHE A 3 -17.57 -24.44 12.15
N GLY A 4 -18.15 -25.39 11.42
CA GLY A 4 -19.17 -25.12 10.39
C GLY A 4 -18.62 -24.56 9.08
N PHE A 5 -17.31 -24.55 8.85
CA PHE A 5 -16.74 -24.12 7.57
C PHE A 5 -16.65 -25.26 6.57
N THR A 6 -17.07 -24.99 5.32
CA THR A 6 -17.05 -25.94 4.21
C THR A 6 -16.04 -25.49 3.16
N GLU A 7 -15.31 -26.43 2.58
CA GLU A 7 -14.38 -26.14 1.50
C GLU A 7 -15.16 -25.75 0.22
N TYR A 8 -14.77 -24.65 -0.39
CA TYR A 8 -15.39 -24.14 -1.60
C TYR A 8 -15.29 -25.16 -2.75
N GLY A 9 -16.41 -25.45 -3.39
CA GLY A 9 -16.52 -26.45 -4.46
C GLY A 9 -16.80 -27.89 -4.00
N LYS A 10 -16.85 -28.16 -2.69
CA LYS A 10 -17.23 -29.48 -2.13
C LYS A 10 -18.55 -29.41 -1.35
N GLU A 11 -19.45 -28.55 -1.76
CA GLU A 11 -20.61 -28.18 -0.99
C GLU A 11 -21.79 -29.13 -1.17
N GLN A 12 -22.43 -29.44 -0.05
CA GLN A 12 -23.80 -29.90 0.00
C GLN A 12 -24.57 -28.92 0.91
N GLY A 13 -25.24 -27.91 0.32
CA GLY A 13 -26.09 -26.98 1.07
C GLY A 13 -25.70 -25.49 0.96
N ILE A 14 -26.58 -24.65 1.51
CA ILE A 14 -26.43 -23.18 1.55
C ILE A 14 -25.65 -22.82 2.81
N ASP A 15 -24.34 -22.89 2.75
CA ASP A 15 -23.53 -22.51 3.91
C ASP A 15 -22.71 -21.25 3.60
N PHE A 16 -22.88 -20.21 4.43
CA PHE A 16 -22.20 -18.91 4.26
C PHE A 16 -20.74 -18.94 4.71
N HIS A 17 -20.26 -20.06 5.27
CA HIS A 17 -18.94 -20.18 5.85
C HIS A 17 -18.03 -21.05 4.99
N ARG A 18 -17.60 -20.50 3.85
CA ARG A 18 -16.74 -21.20 2.90
C ARG A 18 -15.31 -20.76 3.01
N TYR A 19 -14.39 -21.69 2.92
CA TYR A 19 -12.98 -21.42 2.80
C TYR A 19 -12.39 -22.06 1.55
N THR A 20 -11.29 -21.54 1.10
CA THR A 20 -10.45 -22.15 0.06
C THR A 20 -9.00 -22.18 0.48
N GLU A 21 -8.22 -23.04 -0.14
CA GLU A 21 -6.79 -23.10 0.06
C GLU A 21 -6.03 -22.53 -1.13
N PHE A 22 -4.85 -22.01 -0.83
CA PHE A 22 -3.85 -21.64 -1.80
C PHE A 22 -2.49 -22.14 -1.31
N SER A 23 -2.20 -23.42 -1.60
CA SER A 23 -1.01 -24.11 -1.10
C SER A 23 -0.18 -24.70 -2.23
N GLY A 24 1.09 -25.02 -1.94
CA GLY A 24 1.99 -25.66 -2.89
C GLY A 24 1.58 -27.07 -3.29
N SER A 25 0.79 -27.76 -2.44
CA SER A 25 0.26 -29.12 -2.68
C SER A 25 -0.89 -29.18 -3.68
N MET A 26 -1.56 -28.03 -3.93
CA MET A 26 -2.65 -27.99 -4.89
C MET A 26 -2.13 -27.88 -6.33
N ASP A 27 -2.89 -28.42 -7.28
CA ASP A 27 -2.60 -28.25 -8.68
C ASP A 27 -2.75 -26.77 -9.12
N LYS A 28 -2.05 -26.40 -10.19
CA LYS A 28 -1.95 -25.02 -10.66
C LYS A 28 -3.28 -24.45 -11.14
N GLU A 29 -4.13 -25.27 -11.75
CA GLU A 29 -5.41 -24.82 -12.32
C GLU A 29 -6.41 -24.55 -11.20
N THR A 30 -6.53 -25.46 -10.24
CA THR A 30 -7.38 -25.27 -9.05
C THR A 30 -6.94 -24.04 -8.25
N ARG A 31 -5.63 -23.81 -8.06
CA ARG A 31 -5.14 -22.59 -7.41
C ARG A 31 -5.57 -21.32 -8.15
N LYS A 32 -5.44 -21.29 -9.47
CA LYS A 32 -5.87 -20.13 -10.28
C LYS A 32 -7.36 -19.90 -10.19
N LYS A 33 -8.15 -20.97 -10.27
CA LYS A 33 -9.61 -20.91 -10.14
C LYS A 33 -10.02 -20.36 -8.77
N ASN A 34 -9.50 -20.94 -7.71
CA ASN A 34 -9.79 -20.52 -6.33
C ASN A 34 -9.44 -19.04 -6.09
N LEU A 35 -8.29 -18.60 -6.59
CA LEU A 35 -7.88 -17.21 -6.50
C LEU A 35 -8.79 -16.27 -7.32
N ALA A 36 -9.18 -16.68 -8.51
CA ALA A 36 -10.11 -15.93 -9.36
C ALA A 36 -11.49 -15.80 -8.71
N ASP A 37 -11.99 -16.88 -8.14
CA ASP A 37 -13.28 -16.91 -7.44
C ASP A 37 -13.23 -16.10 -6.14
N PHE A 38 -12.13 -16.15 -5.39
CA PHE A 38 -11.92 -15.31 -4.21
C PHE A 38 -11.90 -13.82 -4.56
N ASN A 39 -11.20 -13.44 -5.63
CA ASN A 39 -11.06 -12.05 -6.09
C ASN A 39 -12.26 -11.55 -6.91
N HIS A 40 -13.27 -12.39 -7.15
CA HIS A 40 -14.40 -12.02 -7.99
C HIS A 40 -15.23 -10.92 -7.33
N ILE A 41 -15.74 -9.96 -8.12
CA ILE A 41 -16.54 -8.84 -7.63
C ILE A 41 -17.75 -9.26 -6.78
N LYS A 42 -18.38 -10.40 -7.10
CA LYS A 42 -19.49 -10.97 -6.32
C LYS A 42 -19.05 -11.54 -4.97
N ASN A 43 -17.74 -11.53 -4.67
CA ASN A 43 -17.18 -11.96 -3.39
C ASN A 43 -16.63 -10.79 -2.55
N LYS A 44 -16.92 -9.56 -2.94
CA LYS A 44 -16.40 -8.36 -2.24
C LYS A 44 -16.77 -8.28 -0.75
N ASP A 45 -17.85 -8.94 -0.36
CA ASP A 45 -18.39 -9.04 1.00
C ASP A 45 -18.08 -10.39 1.69
N GLY A 46 -17.34 -11.29 1.01
CA GLY A 46 -17.04 -12.63 1.52
C GLY A 46 -18.20 -13.63 1.47
N SER A 47 -19.28 -13.30 0.75
CA SER A 47 -20.48 -14.16 0.65
C SER A 47 -20.27 -15.48 -0.08
N ARG A 48 -19.27 -15.56 -0.96
CA ARG A 48 -18.91 -16.77 -1.69
C ARG A 48 -17.80 -17.56 -1.01
N ILE A 49 -16.71 -16.88 -0.69
CA ILE A 49 -15.52 -17.45 -0.03
C ILE A 49 -15.10 -16.47 1.04
N ARG A 50 -15.22 -16.86 2.30
CA ARG A 50 -14.96 -15.99 3.44
C ARG A 50 -13.49 -16.02 3.87
N PHE A 51 -12.83 -17.17 3.77
CA PHE A 51 -11.44 -17.35 4.13
C PHE A 51 -10.63 -17.95 2.99
N ILE A 52 -9.41 -17.48 2.84
CA ILE A 52 -8.39 -18.13 2.04
C ILE A 52 -7.21 -18.51 2.93
N LEU A 53 -6.88 -19.79 2.96
CA LEU A 53 -5.73 -20.33 3.69
C LEU A 53 -4.53 -20.35 2.75
N ILE A 54 -3.47 -19.68 3.13
CA ILE A 54 -2.29 -19.54 2.28
C ILE A 54 -1.09 -20.14 2.98
N SER A 55 -0.49 -21.15 2.36
CA SER A 55 0.78 -21.71 2.86
C SER A 55 1.96 -20.83 2.41
N PRO A 56 3.11 -20.89 3.11
CA PRO A 56 4.32 -20.18 2.71
C PRO A 56 4.73 -20.43 1.26
N ALA A 57 4.62 -21.67 0.78
CA ALA A 57 4.96 -22.04 -0.59
C ALA A 57 3.97 -21.50 -1.65
N GLY A 58 2.74 -21.18 -1.25
CA GLY A 58 1.69 -20.63 -2.13
C GLY A 58 1.65 -19.10 -2.17
N SER A 59 2.35 -18.41 -1.29
CA SER A 59 2.20 -16.97 -1.08
C SER A 59 2.85 -16.08 -2.14
N GLU A 60 3.69 -16.61 -3.02
CA GLU A 60 4.39 -15.83 -4.03
C GLU A 60 3.52 -15.59 -5.27
N GLY A 61 3.62 -14.37 -5.83
CA GLY A 61 2.99 -13.99 -7.09
C GLY A 61 1.47 -13.74 -7.06
N ILE A 62 0.81 -13.80 -5.89
CA ILE A 62 -0.63 -13.55 -5.79
C ILE A 62 -0.96 -12.10 -5.45
N SER A 63 -2.17 -11.69 -5.82
CA SER A 63 -2.78 -10.44 -5.38
C SER A 63 -4.19 -10.76 -4.88
N LEU A 64 -4.54 -10.23 -3.72
CA LEU A 64 -5.84 -10.44 -3.11
C LEU A 64 -6.65 -9.15 -3.16
N LYS A 65 -7.95 -9.26 -3.38
CA LYS A 65 -8.88 -8.13 -3.43
C LYS A 65 -9.85 -8.16 -2.26
N ASN A 66 -10.20 -6.97 -1.79
CA ASN A 66 -11.24 -6.75 -0.79
C ASN A 66 -11.04 -7.51 0.52
N VAL A 67 -9.79 -7.83 0.87
CA VAL A 67 -9.43 -8.50 2.12
C VAL A 67 -9.62 -7.52 3.29
N ARG A 68 -10.35 -7.93 4.31
CA ARG A 68 -10.61 -7.10 5.50
C ARG A 68 -9.72 -7.46 6.68
N GLN A 69 -9.28 -8.71 6.74
CA GLN A 69 -8.45 -9.21 7.82
C GLN A 69 -7.35 -10.11 7.30
N VAL A 70 -6.18 -9.97 7.87
CA VAL A 70 -5.02 -10.85 7.64
C VAL A 70 -4.63 -11.45 8.97
N HIS A 71 -4.64 -12.77 9.05
CA HIS A 71 -4.25 -13.52 10.23
C HIS A 71 -2.93 -14.24 9.98
N VAL A 72 -1.86 -13.80 10.64
CA VAL A 72 -0.54 -14.43 10.60
C VAL A 72 -0.48 -15.39 11.78
N MET A 73 -0.71 -16.68 11.51
CA MET A 73 -0.87 -17.71 12.52
C MET A 73 0.44 -18.15 13.15
N GLU A 74 1.56 -17.93 12.48
CA GLU A 74 2.90 -18.30 12.95
C GLU A 74 3.89 -17.17 12.68
N PRO A 75 4.77 -16.85 13.62
CA PRO A 75 5.87 -15.93 13.37
C PRO A 75 6.84 -16.51 12.33
N TYR A 76 7.69 -15.66 11.78
CA TYR A 76 8.72 -16.07 10.83
C TYR A 76 10.06 -15.44 11.19
N TRP A 77 11.15 -16.10 10.80
CA TRP A 77 12.52 -15.67 11.07
C TRP A 77 12.92 -14.29 10.51
N HIS A 78 12.10 -13.75 9.59
CA HIS A 78 12.33 -12.47 8.91
C HIS A 78 11.02 -11.70 8.78
N GLU A 79 10.99 -10.49 9.32
CA GLU A 79 9.84 -9.58 9.25
C GLU A 79 9.47 -9.21 7.81
N VAL A 80 10.46 -9.14 6.90
CA VAL A 80 10.26 -8.85 5.49
C VAL A 80 9.25 -9.80 4.84
N ARG A 81 9.28 -11.09 5.19
CA ARG A 81 8.34 -12.06 4.63
C ARG A 81 6.91 -11.82 5.10
N ILE A 82 6.74 -11.46 6.35
CA ILE A 82 5.42 -11.10 6.92
C ILE A 82 4.90 -9.83 6.24
N LYS A 83 5.74 -8.81 6.10
CA LYS A 83 5.42 -7.58 5.37
C LYS A 83 5.03 -7.86 3.91
N GLN A 84 5.73 -8.76 3.23
CA GLN A 84 5.39 -9.20 1.87
C GLN A 84 4.03 -9.91 1.81
N LEU A 85 3.73 -10.75 2.77
CA LEU A 85 2.44 -11.46 2.86
C LEU A 85 1.29 -10.45 3.08
N ILE A 86 1.43 -9.54 4.02
CA ILE A 86 0.46 -8.46 4.23
C ILE A 86 0.29 -7.62 2.96
N GLY A 87 1.40 -7.31 2.28
CA GLY A 87 1.42 -6.60 1.01
C GLY A 87 0.66 -7.29 -0.14
N ARG A 88 0.30 -8.58 -0.01
CA ARG A 88 -0.58 -9.25 -0.98
C ARG A 88 -2.04 -8.80 -0.85
N ALA A 89 -2.46 -8.45 0.36
CA ALA A 89 -3.79 -7.92 0.64
C ALA A 89 -3.85 -6.38 0.54
N VAL A 90 -2.73 -5.70 0.82
CA VAL A 90 -2.63 -4.24 0.86
C VAL A 90 -1.91 -3.74 -0.40
N ARG A 91 -2.64 -3.55 -1.48
CA ARG A 91 -2.10 -3.03 -2.74
C ARG A 91 -2.93 -1.85 -3.24
N ALA A 92 -2.33 -1.03 -4.09
CA ALA A 92 -3.06 -0.01 -4.82
C ALA A 92 -4.26 -0.63 -5.54
N CYS A 93 -5.42 -0.02 -5.39
CA CYS A 93 -6.70 -0.48 -5.95
C CYS A 93 -7.20 -1.86 -5.50
N SER A 94 -6.58 -2.51 -4.51
CA SER A 94 -7.06 -3.81 -4.02
C SER A 94 -8.45 -3.76 -3.40
N HIS A 95 -8.88 -2.59 -2.93
CA HIS A 95 -10.17 -2.34 -2.29
C HIS A 95 -11.04 -1.35 -3.09
N ALA A 96 -10.78 -1.21 -4.41
CA ALA A 96 -11.52 -0.27 -5.26
C ALA A 96 -13.03 -0.58 -5.33
N ASP A 97 -13.39 -1.85 -5.15
CA ASP A 97 -14.76 -2.35 -5.29
C ASP A 97 -15.66 -2.08 -4.06
N ILE A 98 -15.11 -1.51 -2.99
CA ILE A 98 -15.84 -1.27 -1.73
C ILE A 98 -15.78 0.20 -1.34
N PRO A 99 -16.71 0.69 -0.50
CA PRO A 99 -16.76 2.08 -0.03
C PRO A 99 -15.45 2.53 0.62
N ILE A 100 -15.14 3.82 0.54
CA ILE A 100 -13.87 4.37 1.04
C ILE A 100 -13.69 4.12 2.53
N ASP A 101 -14.74 4.30 3.30
CA ASP A 101 -14.70 4.13 4.76
C ASP A 101 -14.41 2.70 5.19
N ASP A 102 -14.68 1.77 4.29
CA ASP A 102 -14.44 0.34 4.48
C ASP A 102 -13.06 -0.14 3.99
N ARG A 103 -12.23 0.74 3.40
CA ARG A 103 -10.93 0.38 2.84
C ARG A 103 -9.85 0.34 3.89
N PHE A 104 -9.91 -0.65 4.75
CA PHE A 104 -8.89 -0.96 5.74
C PHE A 104 -8.68 -2.47 5.82
N VAL A 105 -7.51 -2.85 6.34
CA VAL A 105 -7.12 -4.23 6.59
C VAL A 105 -6.63 -4.33 8.02
N ASP A 106 -7.32 -5.09 8.83
CA ASP A 106 -6.89 -5.44 10.19
C ASP A 106 -5.90 -6.60 10.12
N VAL A 107 -4.75 -6.44 10.76
CA VAL A 107 -3.69 -7.44 10.78
C VAL A 107 -3.56 -7.99 12.19
N PHE A 108 -3.77 -9.29 12.31
CA PHE A 108 -3.62 -10.03 13.56
C PHE A 108 -2.40 -10.94 13.49
N ARG A 109 -1.54 -10.86 14.50
CA ARG A 109 -0.37 -11.70 14.62
C ARG A 109 -0.52 -12.56 15.87
N TYR A 110 -0.33 -13.84 15.71
CA TYR A 110 -0.50 -14.82 16.80
C TYR A 110 0.86 -15.40 17.20
N ASN A 111 1.09 -15.45 18.50
CA ASN A 111 2.25 -16.09 19.08
C ASN A 111 1.76 -17.10 20.13
N ALA A 112 2.30 -18.29 20.11
CA ALA A 112 2.07 -19.24 21.18
C ALA A 112 2.78 -18.75 22.45
N VAL A 113 2.06 -18.68 23.56
CA VAL A 113 2.61 -18.32 24.88
C VAL A 113 2.16 -19.38 25.88
N ILE A 114 3.08 -19.87 26.71
CA ILE A 114 2.76 -20.88 27.73
C ILE A 114 2.48 -20.18 29.07
N ASN A 115 3.47 -19.48 29.58
CA ASN A 115 3.39 -18.66 30.82
C ASN A 115 4.59 -17.69 30.85
N GLU A 116 4.61 -16.81 31.85
CA GLU A 116 5.63 -15.76 31.99
C GLU A 116 7.07 -16.30 32.18
N ASN A 117 7.21 -17.54 32.67
CA ASN A 117 8.50 -18.14 32.99
C ASN A 117 9.08 -19.03 31.87
N HIS A 118 8.35 -19.23 30.77
CA HIS A 118 8.77 -20.11 29.69
C HIS A 118 8.71 -19.37 28.36
N ILE A 119 9.88 -19.15 27.79
CA ILE A 119 10.00 -18.56 26.46
C ILE A 119 9.68 -19.62 25.42
N THR A 120 8.74 -19.33 24.55
CA THR A 120 8.34 -20.22 23.45
C THR A 120 9.21 -20.01 22.20
N THR A 121 9.20 -20.98 21.30
CA THR A 121 9.86 -20.84 20.00
C THR A 121 9.35 -19.63 19.22
N ASP A 122 8.06 -19.35 19.29
CA ASP A 122 7.45 -18.21 18.62
C ASP A 122 8.00 -16.88 19.13
N GLN A 123 8.16 -16.76 20.45
CA GLN A 123 8.75 -15.56 21.05
C GLN A 123 10.21 -15.40 20.63
N VAL A 124 11.02 -16.48 20.64
CA VAL A 124 12.40 -16.44 20.15
C VAL A 124 12.48 -16.03 18.69
N MET A 125 11.61 -16.58 17.86
CA MET A 125 11.56 -16.23 16.42
C MET A 125 11.18 -14.77 16.21
N GLN A 126 10.21 -14.27 16.96
CA GLN A 126 9.78 -12.87 16.90
C GLN A 126 10.90 -11.91 17.32
N GLU A 127 11.57 -12.19 18.44
CA GLU A 127 12.71 -11.37 18.91
C GLU A 127 13.85 -11.35 17.87
N ALA A 128 14.20 -12.52 17.32
CA ALA A 128 15.21 -12.62 16.28
C ALA A 128 14.82 -11.87 15.00
N ALA A 129 13.55 -11.92 14.60
CA ALA A 129 13.03 -11.21 13.44
C ALA A 129 13.08 -9.70 13.66
N MET A 130 12.69 -9.21 14.86
CA MET A 130 12.74 -7.79 15.22
C MET A 130 14.17 -7.26 15.28
N ALA A 131 15.10 -8.02 15.86
CA ALA A 131 16.51 -7.64 15.89
C ALA A 131 17.11 -7.46 14.49
N LYS A 132 16.81 -8.40 13.58
CA LYS A 132 17.21 -8.32 12.17
C LYS A 132 16.57 -7.11 11.46
N GLU A 133 15.28 -6.86 11.71
CA GLU A 133 14.59 -5.73 11.10
C GLU A 133 15.19 -4.39 11.53
N ASN A 134 15.48 -4.21 12.81
CA ASN A 134 16.13 -3.01 13.33
C ASN A 134 17.50 -2.79 12.67
N LEU A 135 18.26 -3.86 12.44
CA LEU A 135 19.55 -3.77 11.75
C LEU A 135 19.36 -3.36 10.28
N ILE A 136 18.40 -3.96 9.59
CA ILE A 136 18.08 -3.63 8.19
C ILE A 136 17.60 -2.18 8.08
N GLU A 137 16.73 -1.73 8.96
CA GLU A 137 16.22 -0.36 8.96
C GLU A 137 17.33 0.64 9.23
N SER A 138 18.25 0.34 10.15
CA SER A 138 19.43 1.17 10.41
C SER A 138 20.35 1.26 9.19
N PHE A 139 20.59 0.14 8.53
CA PHE A 139 21.38 0.10 7.30
C PHE A 139 20.70 0.88 6.16
N LEU A 140 19.41 0.65 5.93
CA LEU A 140 18.65 1.35 4.90
C LEU A 140 18.57 2.86 5.18
N LYS A 141 18.48 3.25 6.44
CA LYS A 141 18.55 4.66 6.84
C LYS A 141 19.89 5.27 6.41
N THR A 142 20.99 4.62 6.75
CA THR A 142 22.34 5.07 6.35
C THR A 142 22.47 5.17 4.83
N VAL A 143 22.00 4.16 4.08
CA VAL A 143 22.01 4.20 2.61
C VAL A 143 21.20 5.38 2.07
N LYS A 144 20.05 5.67 2.66
CA LYS A 144 19.23 6.84 2.26
C LYS A 144 19.95 8.16 2.58
N GLU A 145 20.60 8.24 3.74
CA GLU A 145 21.34 9.44 4.17
C GLU A 145 22.52 9.77 3.27
N ILE A 146 23.25 8.76 2.78
CA ILE A 146 24.41 8.92 1.90
C ILE A 146 24.06 8.90 0.40
N ALA A 147 22.82 8.66 0.05
CA ALA A 147 22.40 8.67 -1.35
C ALA A 147 22.52 10.09 -1.94
N VAL A 148 23.05 10.18 -3.15
CA VAL A 148 23.25 11.48 -3.83
C VAL A 148 21.96 12.25 -4.00
N ASP A 149 20.89 11.54 -4.35
CA ASP A 149 19.56 12.11 -4.56
C ASP A 149 18.94 12.63 -3.25
N CYS A 150 19.39 12.15 -2.10
CA CYS A 150 18.90 12.63 -0.80
C CYS A 150 19.12 14.14 -0.65
N GLU A 151 20.30 14.64 -0.90
CA GLU A 151 20.60 16.08 -0.80
C GLU A 151 20.08 16.86 -2.01
N LEU A 152 20.18 16.28 -3.22
CA LEU A 152 19.70 16.93 -4.44
C LEU A 152 18.20 17.14 -4.45
N PHE A 153 17.44 16.16 -3.98
CA PHE A 153 15.98 16.17 -3.94
C PHE A 153 15.42 16.22 -2.52
N LYS A 154 16.11 16.91 -1.63
CA LYS A 154 15.83 16.94 -0.21
C LYS A 154 14.38 17.28 0.12
N GLU A 155 13.81 18.30 -0.51
CA GLU A 155 12.43 18.72 -0.27
C GLU A 155 11.41 17.64 -0.61
N ALA A 156 11.64 16.88 -1.70
CA ALA A 156 10.78 15.79 -2.11
C ALA A 156 10.95 14.55 -1.22
N ASN A 157 12.20 14.27 -0.81
CA ASN A 157 12.54 13.05 -0.05
C ASN A 157 12.29 13.17 1.45
N MET A 158 12.15 14.39 1.99
CA MET A 158 12.10 14.68 3.43
C MET A 158 10.69 15.00 3.94
N GLN A 159 9.62 14.81 3.16
CA GLN A 159 8.26 15.17 3.59
C GLN A 159 7.84 14.45 4.89
N ASP A 160 8.28 13.18 5.07
CA ASP A 160 7.99 12.38 6.27
C ASP A 160 9.26 11.80 6.90
N ALA A 161 10.44 12.23 6.47
CA ALA A 161 11.68 11.56 6.79
C ALA A 161 12.29 12.03 8.10
N LYS A 162 12.69 11.07 8.93
CA LYS A 162 13.40 11.26 10.18
C LYS A 162 14.92 10.99 10.03
N TYR A 163 15.51 11.38 8.90
CA TYR A 163 16.93 11.19 8.63
C TYR A 163 17.54 12.46 8.02
N SER A 164 18.85 12.62 8.08
CA SER A 164 19.57 13.77 7.54
C SER A 164 20.38 13.36 6.33
N CYS A 165 20.25 14.08 5.22
CA CYS A 165 21.09 13.82 4.06
C CYS A 165 22.56 14.17 4.37
N PHE A 166 23.45 13.32 3.89
CA PHE A 166 24.87 13.57 3.95
C PHE A 166 25.23 14.73 3.02
N LYS A 167 26.05 15.66 3.53
CA LYS A 167 26.47 16.81 2.75
C LYS A 167 27.75 16.50 2.00
N PHE A 168 27.64 16.34 0.71
CA PHE A 168 28.78 16.22 -0.18
C PHE A 168 29.47 17.57 -0.33
N ASN A 169 30.77 17.59 -0.64
CA ASN A 169 31.62 18.76 -0.73
C ASN A 169 32.01 19.43 0.62
N GLU A 170 31.61 18.87 1.73
CA GLU A 170 32.17 19.27 3.03
C GLU A 170 33.40 18.41 3.36
N LYS A 171 34.35 18.98 4.05
CA LYS A 171 35.49 18.21 4.54
C LYS A 171 35.03 17.18 5.56
N SER A 172 35.52 15.97 5.40
CA SER A 172 35.30 14.92 6.39
C SER A 172 36.15 15.14 7.62
N TYR A 173 35.93 14.35 8.66
CA TYR A 173 36.72 14.34 9.88
C TYR A 173 38.24 14.16 9.62
N PHE A 174 38.62 13.56 8.50
CA PHE A 174 40.03 13.36 8.09
C PHE A 174 40.54 14.42 7.09
N ASP A 175 39.92 15.58 7.04
CA ASP A 175 40.27 16.66 6.12
C ASP A 175 40.19 16.29 4.61
N GLN A 176 39.44 15.28 4.29
CA GLN A 176 39.22 14.82 2.93
C GLN A 176 37.76 15.07 2.53
N TYR A 177 37.55 15.39 1.28
CA TYR A 177 36.19 15.46 0.74
C TYR A 177 35.61 14.06 0.59
N VAL A 178 34.41 13.89 1.11
CA VAL A 178 33.64 12.63 1.01
C VAL A 178 32.46 12.88 0.11
N GLY A 179 32.22 11.96 -0.81
CA GLY A 179 31.09 12.07 -1.69
C GLY A 179 31.09 11.04 -2.81
N PRO A 180 30.09 11.09 -3.69
CA PRO A 180 30.13 10.33 -4.91
C PRO A 180 31.38 10.70 -5.69
N ALA A 181 31.89 9.84 -6.50
CA ALA A 181 33.23 9.76 -7.06
C ALA A 181 33.95 11.08 -7.33
N TYR A 182 33.24 12.19 -7.55
CA TYR A 182 33.83 13.46 -7.90
C TYR A 182 33.02 14.64 -7.33
N LYS A 183 33.72 15.54 -6.64
CA LYS A 183 33.17 16.79 -6.10
C LYS A 183 32.51 17.67 -7.16
N ASP A 184 33.12 17.72 -8.34
CA ASP A 184 32.68 18.57 -9.43
C ASP A 184 31.36 18.10 -10.01
N ASP A 185 31.09 16.79 -10.05
CA ASP A 185 29.84 16.22 -10.50
C ASP A 185 28.67 16.65 -9.60
N VAL A 186 28.87 16.59 -8.29
CA VAL A 186 27.85 17.03 -7.32
C VAL A 186 27.56 18.52 -7.45
N TYR A 187 28.61 19.31 -7.65
CA TYR A 187 28.45 20.76 -7.87
C TYR A 187 27.72 21.06 -9.17
N TYR A 188 28.06 20.33 -10.24
CA TYR A 188 27.43 20.45 -11.54
C TYR A 188 25.95 20.06 -11.49
N ASP A 189 25.64 18.95 -10.86
CA ASP A 189 24.28 18.47 -10.68
C ASP A 189 23.44 19.46 -9.85
N LYS A 190 23.98 20.01 -8.78
CA LYS A 190 23.31 21.06 -8.00
C LYS A 190 23.07 22.32 -8.83
N LYS A 191 24.03 22.71 -9.69
CA LYS A 191 23.90 23.85 -10.58
C LYS A 191 22.85 23.64 -11.65
N ILE A 192 22.80 22.45 -12.24
CA ILE A 192 21.74 22.06 -13.20
C ILE A 192 20.38 22.10 -12.51
N ASN A 193 20.26 21.50 -11.33
CA ASN A 193 19.01 21.49 -10.59
C ASN A 193 18.58 22.89 -10.13
N ASN A 194 19.50 23.74 -9.74
CA ASN A 194 19.20 25.15 -9.41
C ASN A 194 18.92 26.03 -10.65
N GLY A 195 19.57 25.72 -11.78
CA GLY A 195 19.36 26.40 -13.05
C GLY A 195 18.08 26.00 -13.79
N LEU A 196 17.76 24.72 -13.68
CA LEU A 196 16.46 24.22 -13.97
C LEU A 196 15.61 24.51 -12.71
N ASN A 197 14.98 25.62 -12.58
CA ASN A 197 13.82 25.77 -11.68
C ASN A 197 12.84 24.58 -11.82
N SER A 198 13.28 23.58 -12.47
CA SER A 198 12.69 22.32 -12.83
C SER A 198 12.65 21.32 -11.68
N VAL A 199 13.52 21.41 -10.69
CA VAL A 199 13.38 20.57 -9.49
C VAL A 199 12.37 21.21 -8.53
N ASN A 200 12.32 22.54 -8.47
CA ASN A 200 11.15 23.23 -7.93
C ASN A 200 9.89 23.00 -8.78
N SER A 201 10.01 22.46 -9.97
CA SER A 201 8.86 22.09 -10.81
C SER A 201 8.35 20.67 -10.56
N ILE A 202 9.04 19.85 -9.80
CA ILE A 202 8.43 18.67 -9.18
C ILE A 202 7.48 19.11 -8.06
N VAL A 203 7.78 20.19 -7.37
CA VAL A 203 6.86 20.95 -6.54
C VAL A 203 6.28 22.09 -7.41
N SER A 204 5.66 21.78 -8.52
CA SER A 204 4.94 22.79 -9.30
C SER A 204 3.77 23.25 -8.46
N ASN A 205 3.65 24.57 -8.30
CA ASN A 205 2.45 25.19 -7.75
C ASN A 205 1.27 24.83 -8.64
N VAL A 206 0.61 23.73 -8.33
CA VAL A 206 -0.56 23.29 -9.08
C VAL A 206 -1.75 24.07 -8.56
N LYS A 207 -2.40 24.83 -9.45
CA LYS A 207 -3.67 25.48 -9.13
C LYS A 207 -4.74 24.39 -9.01
N VAL A 208 -5.24 24.19 -7.82
CA VAL A 208 -6.37 23.31 -7.55
C VAL A 208 -7.60 24.14 -7.21
N HIS A 209 -8.76 23.66 -7.62
CA HIS A 209 -10.04 24.29 -7.35
C HIS A 209 -10.81 23.44 -6.33
N LYS A 210 -11.44 24.11 -5.37
CA LYS A 210 -12.36 23.44 -4.45
C LYS A 210 -13.62 23.07 -5.23
N ILE A 211 -13.92 21.79 -5.28
CA ILE A 211 -15.11 21.23 -5.92
C ILE A 211 -15.83 20.29 -4.96
N LYS A 212 -17.02 19.87 -5.35
CA LYS A 212 -17.70 18.73 -4.75
C LYS A 212 -17.62 17.54 -5.68
N TYR A 213 -17.53 16.36 -5.14
CA TYR A 213 -17.55 15.12 -5.91
C TYR A 213 -18.67 14.19 -5.45
N VAL A 214 -19.15 13.40 -6.36
CA VAL A 214 -20.08 12.30 -6.12
C VAL A 214 -19.57 11.06 -6.83
N LYS A 215 -19.94 9.92 -6.30
CA LYS A 215 -19.66 8.61 -6.91
C LYS A 215 -20.96 7.95 -7.32
N LEU A 216 -20.88 7.19 -8.37
CA LEU A 216 -21.96 6.30 -8.75
C LEU A 216 -21.74 4.93 -8.07
N GLU A 217 -22.50 4.64 -7.03
CA GLU A 217 -22.48 3.36 -6.32
C GLU A 217 -23.84 2.68 -6.47
N ASN A 218 -23.85 1.45 -6.98
CA ASN A 218 -25.10 0.68 -7.19
C ASN A 218 -26.21 1.46 -7.92
N ASN A 219 -25.86 2.21 -8.98
CA ASN A 219 -26.76 3.10 -9.72
C ASN A 219 -27.39 4.24 -8.89
N LYS A 220 -26.83 4.55 -7.73
CA LYS A 220 -27.22 5.72 -6.94
C LYS A 220 -26.01 6.65 -6.78
N LEU A 221 -26.26 7.95 -6.80
CA LEU A 221 -25.24 8.95 -6.52
C LEU A 221 -25.02 9.03 -5.03
N SER A 222 -23.74 9.08 -4.61
CA SER A 222 -23.36 9.34 -3.21
C SER A 222 -23.71 10.78 -2.81
N GLN A 223 -23.68 11.09 -1.52
CA GLN A 223 -23.76 12.48 -1.07
C GLN A 223 -22.53 13.28 -1.56
N PRO A 224 -22.70 14.54 -1.94
CA PRO A 224 -21.59 15.37 -2.37
C PRO A 224 -20.61 15.65 -1.23
N LEU A 225 -19.31 15.39 -1.48
CA LEU A 225 -18.21 15.64 -0.54
C LEU A 225 -17.25 16.67 -1.13
N ASP A 226 -16.68 17.51 -0.26
CA ASP A 226 -15.68 18.52 -0.65
C ASP A 226 -14.32 17.87 -0.94
N CYS A 227 -13.65 18.36 -1.97
CA CYS A 227 -12.31 17.93 -2.37
C CYS A 227 -11.60 19.03 -3.19
N TRP A 228 -10.36 18.75 -3.56
CA TRP A 228 -9.57 19.63 -4.45
C TRP A 228 -9.37 18.96 -5.81
N TYR A 229 -9.50 19.73 -6.86
CA TYR A 229 -9.43 19.26 -8.24
C TYR A 229 -8.36 20.02 -9.02
N ASN A 230 -7.49 19.28 -9.68
CA ASN A 230 -6.53 19.81 -10.64
C ASN A 230 -7.12 19.71 -12.05
N PRO A 231 -7.47 20.82 -12.68
CA PRO A 231 -8.10 20.81 -14.01
C PRO A 231 -7.15 20.36 -15.13
N ILE A 232 -5.83 20.44 -14.92
CA ILE A 232 -4.84 20.06 -15.94
C ILE A 232 -4.69 18.54 -16.01
N SER A 233 -4.58 17.89 -14.85
CA SER A 233 -4.37 16.43 -14.79
C SER A 233 -5.66 15.61 -14.62
N GLY A 234 -6.77 16.26 -14.34
CA GLY A 234 -8.03 15.60 -14.00
C GLY A 234 -8.03 14.95 -12.62
N THR A 235 -6.98 15.17 -11.83
CA THR A 235 -6.77 14.50 -10.54
C THR A 235 -7.54 15.18 -9.42
N VAL A 236 -8.13 14.37 -8.56
CA VAL A 236 -8.87 14.82 -7.38
C VAL A 236 -8.08 14.41 -6.14
N TYR A 237 -7.88 15.39 -5.24
CA TYR A 237 -7.16 15.23 -3.98
C TYR A 237 -8.13 15.31 -2.82
N ASP A 238 -7.76 14.66 -1.72
CA ASP A 238 -8.48 14.76 -0.46
C ASP A 238 -8.50 16.21 0.06
N PHE A 239 -9.38 16.48 1.02
CA PHE A 239 -9.55 17.84 1.53
C PHE A 239 -8.29 18.40 2.21
N GLU A 240 -7.45 17.52 2.76
CA GLU A 240 -6.18 17.87 3.40
C GLU A 240 -5.00 17.98 2.43
N LEU A 241 -5.22 17.74 1.13
CA LEU A 241 -4.19 17.74 0.07
C LEU A 241 -3.04 16.76 0.28
N LYS A 242 -3.27 15.69 1.06
CA LYS A 242 -2.22 14.72 1.37
C LYS A 242 -1.93 13.75 0.24
N TYR A 243 -2.97 13.33 -0.50
CA TYR A 243 -2.81 12.38 -1.60
C TYR A 243 -3.93 12.47 -2.64
N PRO A 244 -3.64 12.12 -3.90
CA PRO A 244 -4.67 11.97 -4.91
C PRO A 244 -5.46 10.69 -4.64
N PHE A 245 -6.78 10.74 -4.75
CA PHE A 245 -7.61 9.56 -4.51
C PHE A 245 -8.52 9.18 -5.68
N ALA A 246 -8.71 10.08 -6.66
CA ALA A 246 -9.59 9.83 -7.79
C ALA A 246 -9.21 10.66 -9.02
N LYS A 247 -9.86 10.35 -10.14
CA LYS A 247 -9.91 11.23 -11.31
C LYS A 247 -11.36 11.62 -11.60
N VAL A 248 -11.56 12.81 -12.13
CA VAL A 248 -12.85 13.22 -12.63
C VAL A 248 -13.20 12.36 -13.86
N LYS A 249 -14.43 11.86 -13.89
CA LYS A 249 -14.93 11.13 -15.03
C LYS A 249 -15.03 12.07 -16.24
N ILE A 250 -14.61 11.57 -17.39
CA ILE A 250 -14.63 12.30 -18.66
C ILE A 250 -15.67 11.63 -19.56
N ASN A 251 -16.54 12.39 -20.15
CA ASN A 251 -17.51 11.91 -21.13
C ASN A 251 -16.85 11.60 -22.49
N SER A 252 -17.61 11.10 -23.44
CA SER A 252 -17.15 10.77 -24.81
C SER A 252 -16.52 11.94 -25.55
N ASP A 253 -16.84 13.16 -25.16
CA ASP A 253 -16.39 14.41 -25.82
C ASP A 253 -15.14 15.00 -25.14
N GLY A 254 -14.55 14.26 -24.16
CA GLY A 254 -13.36 14.72 -23.44
C GLY A 254 -13.64 15.78 -22.37
N ILE A 255 -14.92 16.04 -22.06
CA ILE A 255 -15.34 17.06 -21.09
C ILE A 255 -15.59 16.40 -19.74
N PRO A 256 -15.16 17.04 -18.62
CA PRO A 256 -15.46 16.55 -17.28
C PRO A 256 -16.97 16.39 -17.02
N ASP A 257 -17.36 15.22 -16.57
CA ASP A 257 -18.76 14.90 -16.31
C ASP A 257 -19.21 15.59 -15.01
N LYS A 258 -20.19 16.48 -15.14
CA LYS A 258 -20.68 17.34 -14.06
C LYS A 258 -22.15 17.09 -13.82
N ILE A 259 -22.53 17.05 -12.56
CA ILE A 259 -23.94 17.01 -12.14
C ILE A 259 -24.49 18.44 -12.01
N ASP A 260 -23.65 19.36 -11.51
CA ASP A 260 -23.97 20.77 -11.41
C ASP A 260 -22.69 21.64 -11.61
N ALA A 261 -22.79 22.94 -11.43
CA ALA A 261 -21.69 23.89 -11.68
C ALA A 261 -20.41 23.58 -10.86
N LYS A 262 -20.50 22.91 -9.72
CA LYS A 262 -19.37 22.63 -8.80
C LYS A 262 -19.24 21.18 -8.41
N THR A 263 -20.15 20.31 -8.85
CA THR A 263 -20.18 18.88 -8.47
C THR A 263 -19.82 18.02 -9.67
N TYR A 264 -18.77 17.22 -9.51
CA TYR A 264 -18.20 16.37 -10.54
C TYR A 264 -18.42 14.90 -10.23
N LEU A 265 -18.64 14.10 -11.26
CA LEU A 265 -18.61 12.65 -11.15
C LEU A 265 -17.16 12.17 -11.19
N ILE A 266 -16.77 11.30 -10.27
CA ILE A 266 -15.41 10.76 -10.22
C ILE A 266 -15.35 9.29 -10.55
N ASP A 267 -14.28 8.92 -11.24
CA ASP A 267 -13.89 7.55 -11.57
C ASP A 267 -12.52 7.23 -10.98
N ASN A 268 -12.21 5.94 -10.91
CA ASN A 268 -10.85 5.44 -10.60
C ASN A 268 -10.27 5.97 -9.28
N VAL A 269 -10.86 5.55 -8.21
CA VAL A 269 -10.32 5.82 -6.88
C VAL A 269 -9.05 4.99 -6.67
N ILE A 270 -7.89 5.66 -6.73
CA ILE A 270 -6.59 5.06 -6.44
C ILE A 270 -6.37 5.18 -4.93
N ILE A 271 -6.65 4.13 -4.17
CA ILE A 271 -6.44 4.12 -2.72
C ILE A 271 -5.74 2.82 -2.34
N ILE A 272 -4.68 2.99 -1.55
CA ILE A 272 -4.08 1.89 -0.80
C ILE A 272 -4.90 1.74 0.48
N PRO A 273 -5.43 0.55 0.80
CA PRO A 273 -6.20 0.36 2.02
C PRO A 273 -5.35 0.66 3.26
N LYS A 274 -5.99 1.26 4.28
CA LYS A 274 -5.33 1.51 5.57
C LYS A 274 -5.04 0.18 6.26
N VAL A 275 -3.85 0.05 6.83
CA VAL A 275 -3.47 -1.11 7.66
C VAL A 275 -3.71 -0.75 9.12
N ARG A 276 -4.40 -1.62 9.83
CA ARG A 276 -4.57 -1.57 11.29
C ARG A 276 -3.86 -2.77 11.89
N LEU A 277 -2.94 -2.53 12.82
CA LEU A 277 -2.25 -3.57 13.57
C LEU A 277 -3.01 -3.80 14.89
N ASN A 278 -3.38 -5.03 15.14
CA ASN A 278 -4.09 -5.49 16.33
C ASN A 278 -3.30 -6.59 17.03
#